data_8caafe2df9a72d9f5a54b3b205637b71
#
_entry.id   8caafe2df9a72d9f5a54b3b205637b71
#
_cell.length_a   1.000
_cell.length_b   1.000
_cell.length_c   1.000
_cell.angle_alpha   90.00
_cell.angle_beta   90.00
_cell.angle_gamma   90.00
#
_symmetry.space_group_name_H-M   'P 1'
#
loop_
_entity.id
_entity.type
_entity.pdbx_description
1 polymer ?
#
loop_
_entity_poly.entity_id
_entity_poly.type
_entity_poly.pdbx_seq_one_letter_code
_entity_poly.pdbx_strand_id
1 'polypeptide(L)'
;HERPRTAQAVSVLAGGRIEIEGRMPWSSNGTYLCTVTPEPVTPEPVTTDAGDGATTTAIYKPLRAERPLWDFPDGLYRREVAAFELAAALGWDMVPTTVERVDAPLGLGSLQQFVDADFEQHYFTLLEDEAHHPALKRMGVFDVLANNADRKGGHCLVDRTGHIWGIDHGLCFHTSHKLRTVIWDWAGEAVADDLVADVEAFIGRGVGDGLRHLLTDDEQEALIHRARALVAKPRFPQPRNDHPYPWPLV
;
A
#
# COMPACT_ATOMS: atom_id res chain seq x y z
N HIS A 1 -6.04 -8.01 -16.72
CA HIS A 1 -5.24 -7.14 -17.61
C HIS A 1 -4.45 -6.19 -16.72
N GLU A 2 -3.16 -6.49 -16.48
CA GLU A 2 -2.23 -5.52 -15.88
C GLU A 2 -2.20 -4.27 -16.75
N ARG A 3 -2.39 -3.12 -16.15
CA ARG A 3 -2.23 -1.87 -16.87
C ARG A 3 -0.76 -1.70 -17.27
N PRO A 4 -0.43 -1.35 -18.52
CA PRO A 4 0.95 -1.20 -18.99
C PRO A 4 1.80 -0.25 -18.12
N ARG A 5 1.17 0.74 -17.47
CA ARG A 5 1.82 1.70 -16.57
C ARG A 5 2.37 1.04 -15.29
N THR A 6 1.68 0.04 -14.75
CA THR A 6 2.13 -0.65 -13.52
C THR A 6 3.39 -1.47 -13.76
N ALA A 7 3.45 -2.23 -14.85
CA ALA A 7 4.63 -3.03 -15.20
C ALA A 7 5.86 -2.16 -15.47
N GLN A 8 5.70 -1.02 -16.17
CA GLN A 8 6.77 -0.07 -16.39
C GLN A 8 7.26 0.58 -15.09
N ALA A 9 6.34 1.01 -14.22
CA ALA A 9 6.68 1.59 -12.92
C ALA A 9 7.44 0.58 -12.05
N VAL A 10 6.98 -0.68 -11.99
CA VAL A 10 7.69 -1.76 -11.28
C VAL A 10 9.11 -1.90 -11.81
N SER A 11 9.30 -1.96 -13.14
CA SER A 11 10.63 -2.11 -13.76
C SER A 11 11.57 -0.94 -13.40
N VAL A 12 11.09 0.30 -13.46
CA VAL A 12 11.89 1.49 -13.12
C VAL A 12 12.26 1.50 -11.65
N LEU A 13 11.29 1.26 -10.75
CA LEU A 13 11.56 1.25 -9.31
C LEU A 13 12.47 0.08 -8.90
N ALA A 14 12.32 -1.09 -9.54
CA ALA A 14 13.11 -2.28 -9.21
C ALA A 14 14.56 -2.20 -9.70
N GLY A 15 14.82 -1.59 -10.86
CA GLY A 15 16.15 -1.60 -11.49
C GLY A 15 16.81 -0.23 -11.63
N GLY A 16 16.10 0.87 -11.42
CA GLY A 16 16.67 2.22 -11.63
C GLY A 16 17.64 2.65 -10.53
N ARG A 17 18.52 3.59 -10.86
CA ARG A 17 19.44 4.24 -9.92
C ARG A 17 18.67 5.19 -9.01
N ILE A 18 18.87 5.05 -7.70
CA ILE A 18 18.19 5.86 -6.67
C ILE A 18 19.12 6.99 -6.22
N GLU A 19 18.62 8.21 -6.24
CA GLU A 19 19.24 9.38 -5.63
C GLU A 19 18.33 9.93 -4.53
N ILE A 20 18.87 10.10 -3.31
CA ILE A 20 18.13 10.65 -2.18
C ILE A 20 18.10 12.15 -2.27
N GLU A 21 16.92 12.76 -2.37
CA GLU A 21 16.69 14.21 -2.38
C GLU A 21 16.67 14.79 -0.97
N GLY A 22 16.05 14.07 -0.04
CA GLY A 22 15.93 14.52 1.34
C GLY A 22 15.12 13.58 2.21
N ARG A 23 15.16 13.87 3.52
CA ARG A 23 14.36 13.17 4.51
C ARG A 23 13.01 13.85 4.66
N MET A 24 11.93 13.07 4.71
CA MET A 24 10.58 13.57 4.99
C MET A 24 10.49 14.01 6.47
N PRO A 25 10.19 15.29 6.76
CA PRO A 25 10.32 15.84 8.10
C PRO A 25 9.28 15.30 9.10
N TRP A 26 8.12 14.90 8.64
CA TRP A 26 6.98 14.52 9.48
C TRP A 26 6.82 13.00 9.66
N SER A 27 7.75 12.21 9.15
CA SER A 27 7.70 10.75 9.28
C SER A 27 8.29 10.29 10.61
N SER A 28 7.58 9.39 11.30
CA SER A 28 8.04 8.77 12.56
C SER A 28 9.26 7.87 12.36
N ASN A 29 9.37 7.21 11.20
CA ASN A 29 10.53 6.45 10.74
C ASN A 29 11.37 7.29 9.76
N GLY A 30 12.58 6.84 9.44
CA GLY A 30 13.38 7.48 8.40
C GLY A 30 12.79 7.21 7.02
N THR A 31 12.04 8.16 6.51
CA THR A 31 11.43 8.13 5.18
C THR A 31 12.11 9.17 4.30
N TYR A 32 12.44 8.82 3.08
CA TYR A 32 13.22 9.65 2.17
C TYR A 32 12.51 9.84 0.84
N LEU A 33 12.53 11.09 0.36
CA LEU A 33 12.15 11.42 -1.02
C LEU A 33 13.34 11.11 -1.92
N CYS A 34 13.09 10.44 -3.03
CA CYS A 34 14.12 9.99 -3.96
C CYS A 34 13.71 10.24 -5.39
N THR A 35 14.71 10.44 -6.26
CA THR A 35 14.58 10.35 -7.70
C THR A 35 15.13 9.00 -8.17
N VAL A 36 14.36 8.31 -9.00
CA VAL A 36 14.78 7.04 -9.62
C VAL A 36 14.95 7.23 -11.11
N THR A 37 16.17 7.01 -11.58
CA THR A 37 16.53 7.12 -13.00
C THR A 37 16.66 5.71 -13.58
N PRO A 38 15.93 5.37 -14.67
CA PRO A 38 16.10 4.08 -15.32
C PRO A 38 17.54 3.86 -15.74
N GLU A 39 18.09 2.66 -15.51
CA GLU A 39 19.39 2.32 -16.08
C GLU A 39 19.25 2.13 -17.59
N PRO A 40 20.23 2.65 -18.39
CA PRO A 40 20.22 2.42 -19.83
C PRO A 40 20.32 0.92 -20.09
N VAL A 41 19.34 0.38 -20.80
CA VAL A 41 19.45 -0.97 -21.35
C VAL A 41 20.67 -0.95 -22.28
N THR A 42 21.67 -1.83 -22.04
CA THR A 42 22.93 -1.92 -22.80
C THR A 42 22.72 -1.80 -24.31
N PRO A 43 23.58 -1.07 -25.02
CA PRO A 43 23.28 -0.60 -26.36
C PRO A 43 23.40 -1.70 -27.41
N GLU A 44 22.30 -2.09 -28.02
CA GLU A 44 22.33 -2.39 -29.46
C GLU A 44 22.18 -1.03 -30.19
N PRO A 45 22.93 -0.74 -31.23
CA PRO A 45 22.81 0.53 -31.93
C PRO A 45 21.57 0.52 -32.83
N VAL A 46 20.46 0.92 -32.29
CA VAL A 46 19.26 1.23 -33.06
C VAL A 46 19.00 2.73 -32.97
N THR A 47 19.29 3.40 -34.06
CA THR A 47 18.86 4.74 -34.39
C THR A 47 17.34 4.77 -34.38
N THR A 48 16.73 5.31 -33.31
CA THR A 48 15.45 6.04 -33.34
C THR A 48 15.21 6.68 -31.97
N ASP A 49 14.69 7.87 -31.94
CA ASP A 49 14.31 8.69 -30.80
C ASP A 49 13.91 7.85 -29.56
N ALA A 50 14.89 7.51 -28.72
CA ALA A 50 14.64 7.01 -27.38
C ALA A 50 14.18 8.21 -26.57
N GLY A 51 12.90 8.30 -26.31
CA GLY A 51 12.33 9.26 -25.38
C GLY A 51 13.16 9.26 -24.11
N ASP A 52 13.59 10.44 -23.71
CA ASP A 52 14.34 10.77 -22.51
C ASP A 52 13.80 9.90 -21.36
N GLY A 53 14.63 9.04 -20.78
CA GLY A 53 14.20 8.07 -19.75
C GLY A 53 13.65 8.85 -18.54
N ALA A 54 12.35 9.06 -18.53
CA ALA A 54 11.69 9.91 -17.55
C ALA A 54 12.01 9.40 -16.13
N THR A 55 12.63 10.24 -15.32
CA THR A 55 12.87 9.98 -13.91
C THR A 55 11.55 9.83 -13.17
N THR A 56 11.51 8.96 -12.15
CA THR A 56 10.35 8.75 -11.31
C THR A 56 10.65 9.19 -9.88
N THR A 57 9.79 10.00 -9.30
CA THR A 57 9.87 10.35 -7.88
C THR A 57 9.34 9.18 -7.04
N ALA A 58 10.03 8.87 -5.94
CA ALA A 58 9.67 7.75 -5.09
C ALA A 58 9.91 8.06 -3.60
N ILE A 59 9.22 7.32 -2.75
CA ILE A 59 9.39 7.30 -1.30
C ILE A 59 10.16 6.05 -0.90
N TYR A 60 11.31 6.23 -0.26
CA TYR A 60 12.15 5.15 0.22
C TYR A 60 12.09 5.04 1.76
N LYS A 61 11.78 3.84 2.24
CA LYS A 61 11.70 3.48 3.66
C LYS A 61 12.72 2.36 3.94
N PRO A 62 13.97 2.69 4.33
CA PRO A 62 15.01 1.69 4.61
C PRO A 62 14.78 0.99 5.95
N LEU A 63 15.01 -0.33 5.99
CA LEU A 63 14.97 -1.15 7.20
C LEU A 63 15.79 -0.54 8.35
N ARG A 64 17.00 -0.07 8.06
CA ARG A 64 17.91 0.50 9.06
C ARG A 64 17.39 1.77 9.75
N ALA A 65 16.35 2.41 9.19
CA ALA A 65 15.74 3.62 9.74
C ALA A 65 14.37 3.36 10.39
N GLU A 66 13.96 2.10 10.45
CA GLU A 66 12.79 1.71 11.22
C GLU A 66 13.07 1.83 12.72
N ARG A 67 12.07 2.30 13.47
CA ARG A 67 12.11 2.28 14.93
C ARG A 67 11.49 0.96 15.40
N PRO A 68 12.19 0.20 16.25
CA PRO A 68 11.63 -1.01 16.83
C PRO A 68 10.31 -0.72 17.55
N LEU A 69 9.32 -1.54 17.30
CA LEU A 69 8.01 -1.48 17.96
C LEU A 69 7.87 -2.69 18.88
N TRP A 70 7.37 -2.49 20.08
CA TRP A 70 7.20 -3.57 21.06
C TRP A 70 6.15 -4.62 20.63
N ASP A 71 5.23 -4.24 19.75
CA ASP A 71 4.06 -5.01 19.36
C ASP A 71 3.98 -5.32 17.84
N PHE A 72 5.06 -5.04 17.10
CA PHE A 72 5.26 -5.42 15.71
C PHE A 72 6.66 -5.99 15.50
N PRO A 73 6.82 -7.03 14.69
CA PRO A 73 8.13 -7.53 14.33
C PRO A 73 8.87 -6.53 13.43
N ASP A 74 10.21 -6.59 13.44
CA ASP A 74 11.07 -5.82 12.54
C ASP A 74 10.76 -6.12 11.05
N GLY A 75 11.13 -5.21 10.18
CA GLY A 75 10.90 -5.35 8.75
C GLY A 75 9.56 -4.79 8.30
N LEU A 76 9.19 -3.61 8.81
CA LEU A 76 7.96 -2.91 8.43
C LEU A 76 7.92 -2.60 6.92
N TYR A 77 9.08 -2.40 6.28
CA TYR A 77 9.20 -2.21 4.83
C TYR A 77 8.58 -3.35 4.02
N ARG A 78 8.65 -4.61 4.52
CA ARG A 78 8.03 -5.78 3.86
C ARG A 78 6.52 -5.64 3.79
N ARG A 79 5.90 -5.03 4.81
CA ARG A 79 4.46 -4.80 4.90
C ARG A 79 3.99 -3.75 3.90
N GLU A 80 4.82 -2.75 3.62
CA GLU A 80 4.58 -1.79 2.55
C GLU A 80 4.52 -2.48 1.18
N VAL A 81 5.48 -3.35 0.89
CA VAL A 81 5.51 -4.14 -0.35
C VAL A 81 4.36 -5.15 -0.38
N ALA A 82 4.10 -5.83 0.73
CA ALA A 82 2.99 -6.80 0.82
C ALA A 82 1.61 -6.15 0.61
N ALA A 83 1.44 -4.89 1.00
CA ALA A 83 0.21 -4.14 0.75
C ALA A 83 -0.01 -3.91 -0.76
N PHE A 84 1.04 -3.55 -1.51
CA PHE A 84 0.97 -3.44 -2.97
C PHE A 84 0.65 -4.80 -3.61
N GLU A 85 1.33 -5.87 -3.20
CA GLU A 85 1.10 -7.23 -3.71
C GLU A 85 -0.33 -7.73 -3.41
N LEU A 86 -0.87 -7.42 -2.22
CA LEU A 86 -2.25 -7.75 -1.89
C LEU A 86 -3.24 -6.98 -2.76
N ALA A 87 -3.04 -5.67 -2.94
CA ALA A 87 -3.88 -4.85 -3.79
C ALA A 87 -3.88 -5.35 -5.24
N ALA A 88 -2.69 -5.70 -5.78
CA ALA A 88 -2.54 -6.29 -7.11
C ALA A 88 -3.23 -7.67 -7.20
N ALA A 89 -3.09 -8.52 -6.18
CA ALA A 89 -3.76 -9.82 -6.13
C ALA A 89 -5.29 -9.71 -6.07
N LEU A 90 -5.83 -8.65 -5.49
CA LEU A 90 -7.26 -8.34 -5.47
C LEU A 90 -7.73 -7.66 -6.77
N GLY A 91 -6.82 -7.22 -7.64
CA GLY A 91 -7.13 -6.42 -8.83
C GLY A 91 -7.48 -4.96 -8.51
N TRP A 92 -7.08 -4.48 -7.34
CA TRP A 92 -7.39 -3.13 -6.84
C TRP A 92 -6.21 -2.19 -7.06
N ASP A 93 -6.39 -1.23 -7.94
CA ASP A 93 -5.42 -0.18 -8.23
C ASP A 93 -5.56 0.94 -7.19
N MET A 94 -5.12 0.68 -5.95
CA MET A 94 -5.30 1.60 -4.82
C MET A 94 -4.05 1.80 -3.96
N VAL A 95 -3.03 0.97 -4.12
CA VAL A 95 -1.73 1.13 -3.47
C VAL A 95 -0.73 1.52 -4.55
N PRO A 96 0.03 2.62 -4.40
CA PRO A 96 1.05 2.99 -5.38
C PRO A 96 2.07 1.87 -5.57
N THR A 97 2.61 1.74 -6.77
CA THR A 97 3.64 0.73 -7.06
C THR A 97 4.74 0.76 -6.00
N THR A 98 4.94 -0.37 -5.33
CA THR A 98 5.90 -0.52 -4.23
C THR A 98 6.73 -1.77 -4.43
N VAL A 99 8.05 -1.63 -4.37
CA VAL A 99 9.00 -2.74 -4.57
C VAL A 99 9.98 -2.85 -3.42
N GLU A 100 10.51 -4.05 -3.20
CA GLU A 100 11.67 -4.25 -2.34
C GLU A 100 12.94 -3.84 -3.07
N ARG A 101 13.84 -3.11 -2.40
CA ARG A 101 15.16 -2.74 -2.91
C ARG A 101 16.23 -3.14 -1.90
N VAL A 102 17.15 -4.01 -2.35
CA VAL A 102 18.27 -4.51 -1.54
C VAL A 102 19.53 -3.66 -1.69
N ASP A 103 19.66 -2.97 -2.81
CA ASP A 103 20.81 -2.21 -3.28
C ASP A 103 20.62 -0.68 -3.23
N ALA A 104 19.61 -0.23 -2.48
CA ALA A 104 19.36 1.21 -2.32
C ALA A 104 20.45 1.90 -1.47
N PRO A 105 20.62 3.24 -1.55
CA PRO A 105 21.73 3.97 -0.91
C PRO A 105 21.82 3.79 0.62
N LEU A 106 20.72 3.52 1.30
CA LEU A 106 20.69 3.21 2.73
C LEU A 106 20.43 1.72 3.00
N GLY A 107 20.61 0.85 2.01
CA GLY A 107 20.44 -0.59 2.09
C GLY A 107 19.00 -1.06 1.87
N LEU A 108 18.69 -2.26 2.34
CA LEU A 108 17.40 -2.91 2.19
C LEU A 108 16.23 -2.04 2.67
N GLY A 109 15.14 -1.99 1.88
CA GLY A 109 13.92 -1.27 2.24
C GLY A 109 12.86 -1.36 1.15
N SER A 110 11.74 -0.67 1.35
CA SER A 110 10.70 -0.48 0.34
C SER A 110 10.91 0.83 -0.43
N LEU A 111 10.62 0.79 -1.72
CA LEU A 111 10.60 1.94 -2.62
C LEU A 111 9.21 2.03 -3.24
N GLN A 112 8.47 3.08 -2.92
CA GLN A 112 7.11 3.31 -3.38
C GLN A 112 7.06 4.50 -4.33
N GLN A 113 6.33 4.37 -5.43
CA GLN A 113 6.07 5.48 -6.34
C GLN A 113 5.42 6.64 -5.58
N PHE A 114 5.97 7.84 -5.75
CA PHE A 114 5.39 9.06 -5.19
C PHE A 114 4.07 9.40 -5.88
N VAL A 115 3.06 9.73 -5.10
CA VAL A 115 1.76 10.22 -5.61
C VAL A 115 1.76 11.74 -5.58
N ASP A 116 1.62 12.37 -6.74
CA ASP A 116 1.38 13.82 -6.86
C ASP A 116 -0.08 14.11 -6.51
N ALA A 117 -0.33 14.19 -5.21
CA ALA A 117 -1.66 14.34 -4.62
C ALA A 117 -1.93 15.77 -4.16
N ASP A 118 -3.19 16.09 -3.97
CA ASP A 118 -3.62 17.25 -3.19
C ASP A 118 -3.48 16.90 -1.70
N PHE A 119 -2.42 17.36 -1.07
CA PHE A 119 -2.09 17.08 0.34
C PHE A 119 -2.94 17.86 1.35
N GLU A 120 -3.81 18.77 0.90
CA GLU A 120 -4.81 19.41 1.76
C GLU A 120 -6.06 18.53 1.90
N GLN A 121 -6.24 17.55 1.00
CA GLN A 121 -7.30 16.54 1.07
C GLN A 121 -6.86 15.34 1.91
N HIS A 122 -7.80 14.81 2.65
CA HIS A 122 -7.62 13.62 3.48
C HIS A 122 -8.96 12.90 3.65
N TYR A 123 -8.99 11.75 4.29
CA TYR A 123 -10.18 10.93 4.43
C TYR A 123 -11.45 11.75 4.76
N PHE A 124 -11.39 12.64 5.75
CA PHE A 124 -12.58 13.37 6.23
C PHE A 124 -13.10 14.39 5.22
N THR A 125 -12.23 15.03 4.44
CA THR A 125 -12.66 15.94 3.36
C THR A 125 -13.16 15.16 2.15
N LEU A 126 -12.50 14.03 1.80
CA LEU A 126 -12.93 13.15 0.72
C LEU A 126 -14.28 12.50 1.00
N LEU A 127 -14.59 12.23 2.27
CA LEU A 127 -15.87 11.65 2.70
C LEU A 127 -17.07 12.58 2.41
N GLU A 128 -16.85 13.90 2.31
CA GLU A 128 -17.90 14.87 2.02
C GLU A 128 -18.46 14.74 0.58
N ASP A 129 -17.69 14.13 -0.35
CA ASP A 129 -18.13 13.86 -1.71
C ASP A 129 -18.45 12.38 -1.91
N GLU A 130 -19.73 12.08 -2.14
CA GLU A 130 -20.22 10.71 -2.36
C GLU A 130 -19.54 10.02 -3.55
N ALA A 131 -18.99 10.77 -4.52
CA ALA A 131 -18.25 10.21 -5.64
C ALA A 131 -17.02 9.41 -5.19
N HIS A 132 -16.44 9.73 -4.04
CA HIS A 132 -15.28 9.04 -3.47
C HIS A 132 -15.66 7.81 -2.62
N HIS A 133 -16.93 7.69 -2.19
CA HIS A 133 -17.36 6.61 -1.30
C HIS A 133 -17.01 5.19 -1.80
N PRO A 134 -17.17 4.85 -3.10
CA PRO A 134 -16.79 3.51 -3.56
C PRO A 134 -15.30 3.19 -3.36
N ALA A 135 -14.41 4.15 -3.59
CA ALA A 135 -12.97 3.97 -3.39
C ALA A 135 -12.61 3.90 -1.89
N LEU A 136 -13.23 4.75 -1.06
CA LEU A 136 -13.03 4.74 0.39
C LEU A 136 -13.59 3.46 1.03
N LYS A 137 -14.75 2.95 0.57
CA LYS A 137 -15.29 1.64 0.99
C LYS A 137 -14.34 0.50 0.63
N ARG A 138 -13.77 0.50 -0.59
CA ARG A 138 -12.75 -0.46 -1.00
C ARG A 138 -11.53 -0.41 -0.08
N MET A 139 -11.07 0.80 0.29
CA MET A 139 -9.96 0.98 1.23
C MET A 139 -10.31 0.43 2.63
N GLY A 140 -11.54 0.63 3.10
CA GLY A 140 -12.02 0.04 4.36
C GLY A 140 -11.99 -1.49 4.34
N VAL A 141 -12.41 -2.12 3.23
CA VAL A 141 -12.29 -3.57 3.04
C VAL A 141 -10.82 -4.01 3.02
N PHE A 142 -9.96 -3.27 2.33
CA PHE A 142 -8.53 -3.54 2.30
C PHE A 142 -7.92 -3.50 3.70
N ASP A 143 -8.23 -2.49 4.51
CA ASP A 143 -7.74 -2.37 5.89
C ASP A 143 -8.18 -3.55 6.76
N VAL A 144 -9.40 -4.07 6.56
CA VAL A 144 -9.87 -5.29 7.24
C VAL A 144 -9.04 -6.51 6.85
N LEU A 145 -8.79 -6.72 5.56
CA LEU A 145 -7.99 -7.84 5.05
C LEU A 145 -6.54 -7.75 5.51
N ALA A 146 -5.93 -6.58 5.34
CA ALA A 146 -4.56 -6.31 5.74
C ALA A 146 -4.39 -6.19 7.26
N ASN A 147 -5.49 -6.10 8.04
CA ASN A 147 -5.44 -5.83 9.49
C ASN A 147 -4.62 -4.57 9.80
N ASN A 148 -4.92 -3.48 9.09
CA ASN A 148 -4.18 -2.22 9.20
C ASN A 148 -4.34 -1.62 10.60
N ALA A 149 -3.23 -1.38 11.29
CA ALA A 149 -3.23 -0.86 12.66
C ALA A 149 -3.04 0.67 12.75
N ASP A 150 -2.93 1.37 11.60
CA ASP A 150 -2.65 2.82 11.60
C ASP A 150 -3.19 3.54 10.35
N ARG A 151 -4.41 3.22 9.88
CA ARG A 151 -5.03 3.99 8.79
C ARG A 151 -5.46 5.35 9.27
N LYS A 152 -4.67 6.38 9.01
CA LYS A 152 -4.97 7.78 9.29
C LYS A 152 -5.71 8.44 8.11
N GLY A 153 -6.32 9.59 8.37
CA GLY A 153 -6.96 10.38 7.32
C GLY A 153 -5.99 10.80 6.22
N GLY A 154 -4.80 11.25 6.59
CA GLY A 154 -3.74 11.64 5.65
C GLY A 154 -3.10 10.50 4.87
N HIS A 155 -3.42 9.23 5.18
CA HIS A 155 -2.99 8.08 4.39
C HIS A 155 -3.96 7.75 3.23
N CYS A 156 -5.02 8.54 3.05
CA CYS A 156 -5.94 8.50 1.91
C CYS A 156 -5.65 9.72 1.05
N LEU A 157 -4.99 9.51 -0.08
CA LEU A 157 -4.58 10.58 -0.99
C LEU A 157 -5.49 10.61 -2.21
N VAL A 158 -5.77 11.79 -2.74
CA VAL A 158 -6.42 11.97 -4.04
C VAL A 158 -5.43 12.61 -5.00
N ASP A 159 -5.22 11.99 -6.17
CA ASP A 159 -4.38 12.57 -7.21
C ASP A 159 -5.17 13.55 -8.09
N ARG A 160 -4.46 14.23 -9.01
CA ARG A 160 -5.04 15.21 -9.93
C ARG A 160 -6.09 14.64 -10.89
N THR A 161 -6.19 13.32 -10.99
CA THR A 161 -7.21 12.62 -11.81
C THR A 161 -8.46 12.26 -11.02
N GLY A 162 -8.46 12.50 -9.69
CA GLY A 162 -9.51 12.10 -8.76
C GLY A 162 -9.37 10.66 -8.28
N HIS A 163 -8.25 9.98 -8.59
CA HIS A 163 -8.02 8.62 -8.12
C HIS A 163 -7.57 8.61 -6.65
N ILE A 164 -8.14 7.69 -5.87
CA ILE A 164 -7.85 7.56 -4.44
C ILE A 164 -6.77 6.49 -4.21
N TRP A 165 -5.69 6.90 -3.55
CA TRP A 165 -4.56 6.06 -3.18
C TRP A 165 -4.49 5.86 -1.67
N GLY A 166 -4.16 4.64 -1.25
CA GLY A 166 -3.78 4.31 0.12
C GLY A 166 -2.27 4.20 0.26
N ILE A 167 -1.71 4.84 1.27
CA ILE A 167 -0.27 4.79 1.59
C ILE A 167 -0.03 4.40 3.04
N ASP A 168 1.23 4.23 3.41
CA ASP A 168 1.73 3.96 4.77
C ASP A 168 1.14 2.69 5.40
N HIS A 169 1.50 1.54 4.81
CA HIS A 169 1.02 0.22 5.20
C HIS A 169 2.02 -0.57 6.08
N GLY A 170 3.00 0.10 6.67
CA GLY A 170 4.02 -0.55 7.50
C GLY A 170 3.45 -1.29 8.72
N LEU A 171 2.27 -0.91 9.20
CA LEU A 171 1.60 -1.55 10.34
C LEU A 171 0.41 -2.43 9.91
N CYS A 172 0.64 -3.29 8.89
CA CYS A 172 -0.33 -4.25 8.39
C CYS A 172 0.09 -5.70 8.68
N PHE A 173 -0.79 -6.64 8.42
CA PHE A 173 -0.58 -8.10 8.39
C PHE A 173 -0.24 -8.77 9.72
N HIS A 174 -0.36 -8.08 10.85
CA HIS A 174 -0.17 -8.73 12.14
C HIS A 174 -1.16 -9.90 12.32
N THR A 175 -0.70 -11.00 12.94
CA THR A 175 -1.51 -12.20 13.16
C THR A 175 -2.68 -11.97 14.12
N SER A 176 -2.44 -11.24 15.21
CA SER A 176 -3.51 -10.83 16.14
C SER A 176 -4.30 -9.64 15.58
N HIS A 177 -5.57 -9.53 15.93
CA HIS A 177 -6.43 -8.42 15.52
C HIS A 177 -5.91 -7.07 16.07
N LYS A 178 -5.57 -6.16 15.17
CA LYS A 178 -5.04 -4.82 15.49
C LYS A 178 -5.70 -3.70 14.67
N LEU A 179 -6.79 -3.97 13.98
CA LEU A 179 -7.43 -2.99 13.10
C LEU A 179 -7.71 -1.67 13.83
N ARG A 180 -7.04 -0.61 13.37
CA ARG A 180 -7.28 0.79 13.75
C ARG A 180 -7.32 1.60 12.47
N THR A 181 -8.47 2.18 12.20
CA THR A 181 -8.72 2.91 10.97
C THR A 181 -9.62 4.11 11.25
N VAL A 182 -9.55 5.13 10.42
CA VAL A 182 -10.54 6.22 10.43
C VAL A 182 -11.82 5.84 9.68
N ILE A 183 -11.81 4.72 8.91
CA ILE A 183 -12.89 4.34 7.99
C ILE A 183 -13.97 3.50 8.72
N TRP A 184 -14.71 4.15 9.61
CA TRP A 184 -15.82 3.51 10.36
C TRP A 184 -17.22 3.97 9.95
N ASP A 185 -17.34 4.92 9.01
CA ASP A 185 -18.62 5.52 8.63
C ASP A 185 -19.61 4.50 8.09
N TRP A 186 -19.12 3.40 7.51
CA TRP A 186 -19.95 2.30 6.99
C TRP A 186 -20.02 1.08 7.90
N ALA A 187 -19.64 1.22 9.18
CA ALA A 187 -19.64 0.09 10.12
C ALA A 187 -21.01 -0.59 10.20
N GLY A 188 -21.06 -1.90 9.95
CA GLY A 188 -22.29 -2.70 9.91
C GLY A 188 -23.03 -2.70 8.58
N GLU A 189 -22.69 -1.84 7.62
CA GLU A 189 -23.24 -1.88 6.28
C GLU A 189 -22.78 -3.10 5.50
N ALA A 190 -23.53 -3.48 4.47
CA ALA A 190 -23.13 -4.53 3.54
C ALA A 190 -21.90 -4.09 2.72
N VAL A 191 -20.95 -4.99 2.52
CA VAL A 191 -19.88 -4.83 1.55
C VAL A 191 -20.47 -5.09 0.15
N ALA A 192 -20.08 -4.28 -0.83
CA ALA A 192 -20.55 -4.42 -2.20
C ALA A 192 -20.16 -5.79 -2.81
N ASP A 193 -21.05 -6.35 -3.61
CA ASP A 193 -20.92 -7.72 -4.14
C ASP A 193 -19.67 -7.88 -5.03
N ASP A 194 -19.27 -6.85 -5.76
CA ASP A 194 -18.05 -6.85 -6.58
C ASP A 194 -16.78 -7.00 -5.71
N LEU A 195 -16.71 -6.29 -4.58
CA LEU A 195 -15.60 -6.41 -3.64
C LEU A 195 -15.56 -7.80 -2.97
N VAL A 196 -16.72 -8.37 -2.67
CA VAL A 196 -16.82 -9.74 -2.14
C VAL A 196 -16.31 -10.74 -3.17
N ALA A 197 -16.74 -10.61 -4.42
CA ALA A 197 -16.31 -11.49 -5.52
C ALA A 197 -14.79 -11.41 -5.75
N ASP A 198 -14.18 -10.23 -5.68
CA ASP A 198 -12.73 -10.05 -5.77
C ASP A 198 -11.99 -10.80 -4.65
N VAL A 199 -12.52 -10.72 -3.41
CA VAL A 199 -11.95 -11.43 -2.24
C VAL A 199 -12.13 -12.95 -2.38
N GLU A 200 -13.28 -13.43 -2.88
CA GLU A 200 -13.50 -14.85 -3.18
C GLU A 200 -12.50 -15.35 -4.22
N ALA A 201 -12.31 -14.60 -5.30
CA ALA A 201 -11.34 -14.92 -6.33
C ALA A 201 -9.90 -14.96 -5.78
N PHE A 202 -9.53 -14.04 -4.89
CA PHE A 202 -8.25 -14.06 -4.18
C PHE A 202 -8.09 -15.33 -3.33
N ILE A 203 -9.10 -15.70 -2.54
CA ILE A 203 -9.08 -16.93 -1.73
C ILE A 203 -8.91 -18.16 -2.64
N GLY A 204 -9.61 -18.20 -3.78
CA GLY A 204 -9.55 -19.32 -4.72
C GLY A 204 -8.18 -19.50 -5.37
N ARG A 205 -7.46 -18.40 -5.62
CA ARG A 205 -6.07 -18.45 -6.13
C ARG A 205 -5.05 -18.75 -5.04
N GLY A 206 -5.38 -18.47 -3.79
CA GLY A 206 -4.45 -18.53 -2.66
C GLY A 206 -3.43 -17.40 -2.65
N VAL A 207 -2.56 -17.43 -1.64
CA VAL A 207 -1.47 -16.46 -1.51
C VAL A 207 -0.43 -16.70 -2.59
N GLY A 208 -0.25 -15.74 -3.49
CA GLY A 208 0.73 -15.81 -4.58
C GLY A 208 2.18 -15.61 -4.09
N ASP A 209 3.14 -15.89 -4.97
CA ASP A 209 4.57 -15.83 -4.64
C ASP A 209 5.01 -14.42 -4.18
N GLY A 210 4.41 -13.36 -4.75
CA GLY A 210 4.66 -11.98 -4.34
C GLY A 210 4.42 -11.72 -2.85
N LEU A 211 3.40 -12.34 -2.27
CA LEU A 211 3.10 -12.22 -0.83
C LEU A 211 3.87 -13.21 0.02
N ARG A 212 4.15 -14.43 -0.50
CA ARG A 212 4.77 -15.51 0.29
C ARG A 212 6.14 -15.18 0.83
N HIS A 213 6.97 -14.49 0.07
CA HIS A 213 8.32 -14.14 0.51
C HIS A 213 8.35 -12.93 1.47
N LEU A 214 7.26 -12.17 1.55
CA LEU A 214 7.13 -10.97 2.38
C LEU A 214 6.48 -11.24 3.75
N LEU A 215 5.60 -12.24 3.82
CA LEU A 215 4.81 -12.58 5.00
C LEU A 215 5.19 -13.96 5.52
N THR A 216 5.22 -14.12 6.84
CA THR A 216 5.38 -15.43 7.48
C THR A 216 4.17 -16.32 7.21
N ASP A 217 4.31 -17.63 7.40
CA ASP A 217 3.20 -18.59 7.23
C ASP A 217 2.00 -18.22 8.10
N ASP A 218 2.23 -17.84 9.36
CA ASP A 218 1.18 -17.43 10.29
C ASP A 218 0.46 -16.14 9.82
N GLU A 219 1.19 -15.19 9.24
CA GLU A 219 0.62 -13.94 8.69
C GLU A 219 -0.22 -14.22 7.44
N GLN A 220 0.24 -15.14 6.57
CA GLN A 220 -0.50 -15.60 5.41
C GLN A 220 -1.79 -16.32 5.82
N GLU A 221 -1.72 -17.22 6.79
CA GLU A 221 -2.90 -17.91 7.32
C GLU A 221 -3.90 -16.93 7.94
N ALA A 222 -3.42 -15.96 8.72
CA ALA A 222 -4.25 -14.93 9.31
C ALA A 222 -4.92 -14.04 8.25
N LEU A 223 -4.23 -13.69 7.15
CA LEU A 223 -4.81 -12.97 6.01
C LEU A 223 -5.94 -13.77 5.36
N ILE A 224 -5.71 -15.03 5.04
CA ILE A 224 -6.75 -15.90 4.44
C ILE A 224 -7.92 -16.11 5.40
N HIS A 225 -7.66 -16.24 6.69
CA HIS A 225 -8.72 -16.33 7.70
C HIS A 225 -9.62 -15.08 7.70
N ARG A 226 -9.04 -13.87 7.67
CA ARG A 226 -9.79 -12.61 7.59
C ARG A 226 -10.58 -12.51 6.29
N ALA A 227 -9.99 -12.89 5.17
CA ALA A 227 -10.68 -12.91 3.86
C ALA A 227 -11.90 -13.83 3.89
N ARG A 228 -11.76 -15.07 4.39
CA ARG A 228 -12.88 -16.02 4.55
C ARG A 228 -13.96 -15.50 5.50
N ALA A 229 -13.56 -14.87 6.60
CA ALA A 229 -14.52 -14.30 7.55
C ALA A 229 -15.35 -13.16 6.93
N LEU A 230 -14.72 -12.31 6.09
CA LEU A 230 -15.40 -11.25 5.36
C LEU A 230 -16.41 -11.81 4.35
N VAL A 231 -16.02 -12.82 3.56
CA VAL A 231 -16.90 -13.49 2.60
C VAL A 231 -18.08 -14.18 3.29
N ALA A 232 -17.83 -14.88 4.40
CA ALA A 232 -18.89 -15.55 5.18
C ALA A 232 -19.90 -14.56 5.80
N LYS A 233 -19.47 -13.34 6.09
CA LYS A 233 -20.32 -12.26 6.61
C LYS A 233 -19.92 -10.94 5.93
N PRO A 234 -20.44 -10.64 4.73
CA PRO A 234 -20.01 -9.51 3.92
C PRO A 234 -20.56 -8.18 4.45
N ARG A 235 -20.01 -7.76 5.59
CA ARG A 235 -20.33 -6.49 6.26
C ARG A 235 -19.07 -5.84 6.79
N PHE A 236 -19.03 -4.52 6.72
CA PHE A 236 -18.01 -3.75 7.43
C PHE A 236 -18.07 -4.07 8.92
N PRO A 237 -16.91 -4.35 9.57
CA PRO A 237 -16.92 -4.68 10.99
C PRO A 237 -17.33 -3.49 11.84
N GLN A 238 -17.83 -3.77 13.03
CA GLN A 238 -18.01 -2.77 14.09
C GLN A 238 -16.67 -2.60 14.85
N PRO A 239 -16.38 -1.40 15.38
CA PRO A 239 -15.26 -1.21 16.30
C PRO A 239 -15.35 -2.18 17.48
N ARG A 240 -14.26 -2.92 17.75
CA ARG A 240 -14.28 -4.01 18.76
C ARG A 240 -13.45 -3.72 20.00
N ASN A 241 -12.68 -2.65 20.02
CA ASN A 241 -11.76 -2.28 21.11
C ASN A 241 -12.03 -0.84 21.56
N ASP A 242 -11.47 -0.48 22.72
CA ASP A 242 -11.61 0.88 23.27
C ASP A 242 -10.79 1.92 22.49
N HIS A 243 -9.92 1.48 21.58
CA HIS A 243 -9.04 2.31 20.74
C HIS A 243 -9.11 1.89 19.27
N PRO A 244 -10.27 2.07 18.59
CA PRO A 244 -10.44 1.63 17.20
C PRO A 244 -9.81 2.57 16.18
N TYR A 245 -9.37 3.75 16.63
CA TYR A 245 -8.77 4.78 15.80
C TYR A 245 -7.25 4.83 15.95
N PRO A 246 -6.51 5.17 14.89
CA PRO A 246 -5.10 5.52 15.02
C PRO A 246 -4.96 6.88 15.73
N TRP A 247 -3.74 7.20 16.21
CA TRP A 247 -3.44 8.51 16.76
C TRP A 247 -2.11 9.03 16.19
N PRO A 248 -2.05 10.29 15.69
CA PRO A 248 -3.18 11.20 15.44
C PRO A 248 -4.13 10.67 14.35
N LEU A 249 -5.29 11.32 14.18
CA LEU A 249 -6.29 10.90 13.18
C LEU A 249 -5.88 11.28 11.73
N VAL A 250 -5.09 12.35 11.57
CA VAL A 250 -4.56 12.87 10.31
C VAL A 250 -3.05 13.01 10.42
#